data_d8890c99a1d0842a1758665cb9693e49
#
_entry.id   d8890c99a1d0842a1758665cb9693e49
#
_cell.length_a   1.000
_cell.length_b   1.000
_cell.length_c   1.000
_cell.angle_alpha   90.00
_cell.angle_beta   90.00
_cell.angle_gamma   90.00
#
_symmetry.space_group_name_H-M   'P 1'
#
loop_
_entity.id
_entity.type
_entity.pdbx_description
1 polymer ?
#
loop_
_entity_poly.entity_id
_entity_poly.type
_entity_poly.pdbx_seq_one_letter_code
_entity_poly.pdbx_strand_id
1 'polypeptide(L)'
;MSPRASLRLAGLGLLLFGAAPLCAQGAGLLGDTGVSAGTPGTSRAGEPAKADTDGDGRRKRVARPARSARLSPYVELDQSAIWDLRGGGDVLTYTTVAVGISGSVETRNVAIGADLRYAHQFGWGGKTVDQDILSGIVNGRIDLVRDALSLEAGALATRVRSDFKGADSLLAGASATDRIYSVYLGPNLSVPVGDLTLTAAYRLGYNRVDQDNGAALALGLPAVGSFEESWIHSANASIGMQPGPLPFGWAVGVGHVRENASQLDQRYQNSFARADITLPVGPTVALVGGIGYETIEISNKDALRDGAGVPVRDASGRYVTDPASPRRLSYDDDGIIWDAGVLWRPGPRLQAEARIGHRYGSMSYTGSLTWQPNRRTAINAALFDSIDSFGRALNGSLANLGTDFYVVRNPFTGDLGGCVFGGGQAGGACFN
;
A
#
# COMPACT_ATOMS: atom_id res chain seq x y z
N MET A 1 26.03 27.21 18.34
CA MET A 1 25.60 25.81 18.42
C MET A 1 24.26 25.79 19.15
N SER A 2 23.17 25.74 18.40
CA SER A 2 21.80 25.70 18.92
C SER A 2 21.19 24.35 18.50
N PRO A 3 20.62 23.56 19.41
CA PRO A 3 20.00 22.30 19.02
C PRO A 3 18.68 22.60 18.32
N ARG A 4 18.60 22.29 17.05
CA ARG A 4 17.34 22.27 16.31
C ARG A 4 16.54 21.05 16.76
N ALA A 5 15.52 21.29 17.58
CA ALA A 5 14.50 20.29 17.85
C ALA A 5 13.71 20.01 16.57
N SER A 6 13.93 18.87 15.96
CA SER A 6 13.09 18.37 14.88
C SER A 6 11.79 17.86 15.49
N LEU A 7 10.70 18.58 15.25
CA LEU A 7 9.35 18.17 15.60
C LEU A 7 8.95 17.00 14.69
N ARG A 8 8.99 15.77 15.21
CA ARG A 8 8.46 14.59 14.54
C ARG A 8 6.98 14.50 14.89
N LEU A 9 6.11 14.59 13.88
CA LEU A 9 4.69 14.30 14.07
C LEU A 9 4.51 12.78 14.18
N ALA A 10 4.26 12.33 15.41
CA ALA A 10 3.63 11.04 15.63
C ALA A 10 2.15 11.17 15.25
N GLY A 11 1.76 10.62 14.12
CA GLY A 11 0.37 10.66 13.67
C GLY A 11 -0.50 9.69 14.48
N LEU A 12 -1.18 10.18 15.51
CA LEU A 12 -2.25 9.44 16.18
C LEU A 12 -3.53 9.60 15.39
N GLY A 13 -3.77 8.69 14.44
CA GLY A 13 -5.02 8.65 13.67
C GLY A 13 -6.11 7.89 14.42
N LEU A 14 -6.81 8.54 15.33
CA LEU A 14 -8.04 8.02 15.92
C LEU A 14 -9.23 8.62 15.17
N LEU A 15 -9.78 7.91 14.19
CA LEU A 15 -11.00 8.31 13.49
C LEU A 15 -12.17 7.45 13.99
N LEU A 16 -13.01 8.06 14.83
CA LEU A 16 -14.31 7.53 15.21
C LEU A 16 -15.37 8.07 14.23
N PHE A 17 -15.73 7.28 13.23
CA PHE A 17 -16.90 7.54 12.40
C PHE A 17 -17.83 6.35 12.37
N GLY A 18 -19.12 6.62 12.54
CA GLY A 18 -20.15 5.61 12.51
C GLY A 18 -20.39 5.06 11.11
N ALA A 19 -20.55 3.76 11.04
CA ALA A 19 -21.18 2.95 9.99
C ALA A 19 -20.56 2.87 8.58
N ALA A 20 -19.34 3.36 8.36
CA ALA A 20 -18.55 2.99 7.18
C ALA A 20 -17.39 2.08 7.61
N PRO A 21 -17.00 1.05 6.84
CA PRO A 21 -15.83 0.26 7.19
C PRO A 21 -14.60 1.16 7.08
N LEU A 22 -13.98 1.45 8.23
CA LEU A 22 -12.70 2.14 8.29
C LEU A 22 -11.62 1.20 7.74
N CYS A 23 -10.98 1.63 6.66
CA CYS A 23 -9.77 0.99 6.17
C CYS A 23 -8.63 1.29 7.13
N ALA A 24 -8.05 0.27 7.72
CA ALA A 24 -6.77 0.42 8.40
C ALA A 24 -5.65 0.36 7.36
N GLN A 25 -5.04 1.48 7.10
CA GLN A 25 -3.71 1.53 6.52
C GLN A 25 -2.72 1.00 7.58
N GLY A 26 -2.65 -0.26 7.83
CA GLY A 26 -1.85 -0.68 8.95
C GLY A 26 -1.10 -1.97 8.79
N ALA A 27 -1.60 -2.87 7.96
CA ALA A 27 -0.96 -4.17 7.82
C ALA A 27 0.24 -4.18 6.87
N GLY A 28 0.38 -3.15 6.02
CA GLY A 28 1.43 -3.13 5.00
C GLY A 28 2.75 -2.50 5.43
N LEU A 29 2.72 -1.63 6.42
CA LEU A 29 3.93 -0.91 6.86
C LEU A 29 4.80 -1.70 7.83
N LEU A 30 4.25 -2.71 8.49
CA LEU A 30 5.03 -3.61 9.35
C LEU A 30 5.71 -4.73 8.56
N GLY A 31 5.27 -4.98 7.32
CA GLY A 31 5.88 -5.99 6.45
C GLY A 31 7.23 -5.59 5.87
N ASP A 32 7.56 -4.31 5.87
CA ASP A 32 8.78 -3.83 5.20
C ASP A 32 9.97 -3.66 6.15
N THR A 33 9.78 -3.78 7.45
CA THR A 33 10.82 -3.48 8.43
C THR A 33 11.01 -4.51 9.52
N GLY A 34 10.14 -5.45 9.64
CA GLY A 34 10.26 -6.49 10.64
C GLY A 34 10.16 -7.83 9.98
N VAL A 35 11.14 -8.66 10.19
CA VAL A 35 10.87 -10.06 10.31
C VAL A 35 9.94 -10.14 11.53
N SER A 36 8.70 -9.71 11.36
CA SER A 36 7.65 -10.27 12.16
C SER A 36 7.81 -11.76 11.97
N ALA A 37 7.99 -12.53 13.04
CA ALA A 37 7.71 -13.95 12.99
C ALA A 37 6.26 -14.04 12.54
N GLY A 38 6.09 -13.82 11.23
CA GLY A 38 4.82 -13.69 10.57
C GLY A 38 4.11 -14.98 10.88
N THR A 39 3.09 -14.85 11.67
CA THR A 39 1.98 -15.71 11.39
C THR A 39 1.84 -15.59 9.88
N PRO A 40 2.14 -16.63 9.08
CA PRO A 40 1.79 -16.62 7.68
C PRO A 40 0.34 -16.21 7.71
N GLY A 41 0.03 -15.08 7.06
CA GLY A 41 -1.36 -14.67 6.94
C GLY A 41 -2.05 -15.95 6.58
N THR A 42 -2.86 -16.46 7.45
CA THR A 42 -3.64 -17.64 7.19
C THR A 42 -4.56 -17.29 6.04
N SER A 43 -3.99 -17.31 4.82
CA SER A 43 -4.72 -17.92 3.74
C SER A 43 -5.14 -19.24 4.39
N ARG A 44 -6.36 -19.35 4.77
CA ARG A 44 -7.00 -20.53 5.31
C ARG A 44 -6.71 -21.70 4.35
N ALA A 45 -5.46 -22.18 4.39
CA ALA A 45 -5.14 -23.52 4.05
C ALA A 45 -5.99 -24.29 5.06
N GLY A 46 -7.06 -24.88 4.58
CA GLY A 46 -8.17 -25.40 5.36
C GLY A 46 -7.68 -26.00 6.65
N GLU A 47 -8.21 -25.45 7.74
CA GLU A 47 -8.35 -26.16 8.98
C GLU A 47 -8.63 -27.62 8.61
N PRO A 48 -7.85 -28.62 9.06
CA PRO A 48 -8.16 -29.99 8.77
C PRO A 48 -9.58 -30.18 9.31
N ALA A 49 -10.55 -30.25 8.41
CA ALA A 49 -11.93 -30.46 8.74
C ALA A 49 -11.92 -31.66 9.68
N LYS A 50 -12.30 -31.47 10.94
CA LYS A 50 -12.63 -32.58 11.82
C LYS A 50 -13.47 -33.47 10.98
N ALA A 51 -13.01 -34.70 10.75
CA ALA A 51 -13.72 -35.67 9.98
C ALA A 51 -15.02 -35.96 10.74
N ASP A 52 -16.10 -35.26 10.36
CA ASP A 52 -17.43 -35.69 10.69
C ASP A 52 -17.65 -37.01 9.96
N THR A 53 -17.43 -38.08 10.68
CA THR A 53 -17.85 -39.42 10.28
C THR A 53 -19.34 -39.48 10.48
N ASP A 54 -20.12 -39.41 9.41
CA ASP A 54 -21.47 -39.90 9.41
C ASP A 54 -21.43 -41.37 9.79
N GLY A 55 -22.41 -41.85 10.53
CA GLY A 55 -22.50 -43.21 11.09
C GLY A 55 -22.43 -44.37 10.09
N ASP A 56 -22.07 -44.15 8.84
CA ASP A 56 -21.96 -45.14 7.78
C ASP A 56 -20.53 -45.33 7.25
N GLY A 57 -19.52 -44.83 7.97
CA GLY A 57 -18.09 -45.13 7.70
C GLY A 57 -17.53 -44.65 6.39
N ARG A 58 -18.27 -43.90 5.58
CA ARG A 58 -17.81 -43.34 4.31
C ARG A 58 -17.13 -42.02 4.54
N ARG A 59 -15.80 -41.94 4.26
CA ARG A 59 -15.03 -40.70 4.20
C ARG A 59 -15.69 -39.76 3.21
N LYS A 60 -16.33 -38.69 3.70
CA LYS A 60 -16.74 -37.58 2.83
C LYS A 60 -15.53 -37.10 2.07
N ARG A 61 -15.57 -37.16 0.75
CA ARG A 61 -14.57 -36.52 -0.11
C ARG A 61 -14.58 -35.05 0.24
N VAL A 62 -13.46 -34.55 0.78
CA VAL A 62 -13.19 -33.12 0.92
C VAL A 62 -13.47 -32.49 -0.43
N ALA A 63 -14.46 -31.59 -0.46
CA ALA A 63 -14.82 -30.89 -1.69
C ALA A 63 -13.57 -30.18 -2.21
N ARG A 64 -13.13 -30.53 -3.42
CA ARG A 64 -12.05 -29.83 -4.10
C ARG A 64 -12.49 -28.37 -4.23
N PRO A 65 -11.60 -27.38 -3.98
CA PRO A 65 -11.94 -26.00 -4.21
C PRO A 65 -12.53 -25.86 -5.62
N ALA A 66 -13.75 -25.36 -5.69
CA ALA A 66 -14.43 -25.17 -6.95
C ALA A 66 -13.66 -24.09 -7.72
N ARG A 67 -13.31 -24.40 -8.98
CA ARG A 67 -12.83 -23.37 -9.89
C ARG A 67 -13.93 -22.33 -10.03
N SER A 68 -13.65 -21.09 -9.64
CA SER A 68 -14.58 -19.99 -9.82
C SER A 68 -13.98 -18.96 -10.77
N ALA A 69 -14.77 -18.57 -11.73
CA ALA A 69 -14.47 -17.42 -12.58
C ALA A 69 -15.75 -16.58 -12.63
N ARG A 70 -15.65 -15.37 -12.18
CA ARG A 70 -16.73 -14.37 -12.25
C ARG A 70 -16.19 -13.19 -13.03
N LEU A 71 -16.85 -12.86 -14.12
CA LEU A 71 -16.49 -11.73 -14.96
C LEU A 71 -17.76 -10.96 -15.27
N SER A 72 -17.78 -9.69 -14.95
CA SER A 72 -18.92 -8.80 -15.10
C SER A 72 -18.51 -7.58 -15.93
N PRO A 73 -18.62 -7.64 -17.26
CA PRO A 73 -18.47 -6.46 -18.08
C PRO A 73 -19.69 -5.56 -17.90
N TYR A 74 -19.47 -4.24 -17.98
CA TYR A 74 -20.53 -3.25 -17.85
C TYR A 74 -20.29 -2.04 -18.75
N VAL A 75 -21.37 -1.34 -19.07
CA VAL A 75 -21.35 -0.05 -19.77
C VAL A 75 -22.13 0.91 -18.93
N GLU A 76 -21.60 2.13 -18.78
CA GLU A 76 -22.23 3.20 -18.04
C GLU A 76 -22.43 4.40 -18.97
N LEU A 77 -23.56 5.06 -18.83
CA LEU A 77 -23.86 6.35 -19.44
C LEU A 77 -24.34 7.28 -18.33
N ASP A 78 -23.62 8.34 -18.10
CA ASP A 78 -23.94 9.31 -17.06
C ASP A 78 -23.99 10.74 -17.64
N GLN A 79 -24.95 11.53 -17.19
CA GLN A 79 -25.09 12.92 -17.52
C GLN A 79 -25.02 13.75 -16.25
N SER A 80 -24.00 14.58 -16.12
CA SER A 80 -23.81 15.43 -14.96
C SER A 80 -23.99 16.90 -15.31
N ALA A 81 -24.69 17.60 -14.42
CA ALA A 81 -24.84 19.05 -14.48
C ALA A 81 -24.61 19.64 -13.08
N ILE A 82 -23.71 20.61 -12.97
CA ILE A 82 -23.27 21.15 -11.70
C ILE A 82 -23.39 22.67 -11.73
N TRP A 83 -24.02 23.20 -10.69
CA TRP A 83 -24.23 24.63 -10.48
C TRP A 83 -23.35 25.14 -9.36
N ASP A 84 -22.64 26.22 -9.61
CA ASP A 84 -22.04 27.01 -8.54
C ASP A 84 -23.07 27.96 -7.94
N LEU A 85 -23.43 27.69 -6.67
CA LEU A 85 -24.40 28.50 -5.93
C LEU A 85 -23.80 29.77 -5.33
N ARG A 86 -22.49 29.97 -5.36
CA ARG A 86 -21.79 31.06 -4.66
C ARG A 86 -20.99 32.01 -5.56
N GLY A 87 -20.68 31.62 -6.77
CA GLY A 87 -19.61 32.29 -7.53
C GLY A 87 -19.91 32.77 -8.92
N GLY A 88 -21.15 32.81 -9.45
CA GLY A 88 -21.35 33.39 -10.76
C GLY A 88 -22.31 32.69 -11.70
N GLY A 89 -23.04 31.70 -11.26
CA GLY A 89 -24.11 31.11 -12.07
C GLY A 89 -23.63 30.24 -13.23
N ASP A 90 -22.40 29.83 -13.24
CA ASP A 90 -21.85 28.94 -14.26
C ASP A 90 -22.37 27.51 -14.06
N VAL A 91 -22.88 26.92 -15.13
CA VAL A 91 -23.30 25.51 -15.17
C VAL A 91 -22.25 24.74 -15.96
N LEU A 92 -21.62 23.76 -15.28
CA LEU A 92 -20.75 22.78 -15.94
C LEU A 92 -21.59 21.57 -16.30
N THR A 93 -21.58 21.18 -17.56
CA THR A 93 -22.32 20.02 -18.04
C THR A 93 -21.42 19.10 -18.83
N TYR A 94 -21.48 17.81 -18.53
CA TYR A 94 -20.74 16.80 -19.28
C TYR A 94 -21.48 15.46 -19.33
N THR A 95 -21.24 14.73 -20.40
CA THR A 95 -21.71 13.35 -20.58
C THR A 95 -20.53 12.41 -20.46
N THR A 96 -20.64 11.39 -19.61
CA THR A 96 -19.63 10.37 -19.46
C THR A 96 -20.13 9.05 -20.08
N VAL A 97 -19.35 8.49 -20.99
CA VAL A 97 -19.54 7.12 -21.49
C VAL A 97 -18.40 6.28 -20.96
N ALA A 98 -18.72 5.22 -20.25
CA ALA A 98 -17.72 4.34 -19.70
C ALA A 98 -17.99 2.88 -20.04
N VAL A 99 -16.89 2.15 -20.20
CA VAL A 99 -16.89 0.69 -20.31
C VAL A 99 -15.98 0.13 -19.24
N GLY A 100 -16.36 -0.97 -18.64
CA GLY A 100 -15.57 -1.57 -17.59
C GLY A 100 -15.77 -3.06 -17.47
N ILE A 101 -14.88 -3.67 -16.70
CA ILE A 101 -14.91 -5.08 -16.39
C ILE A 101 -14.47 -5.27 -14.95
N SER A 102 -15.28 -5.96 -14.16
CA SER A 102 -14.93 -6.38 -12.82
C SER A 102 -15.05 -7.89 -12.66
N GLY A 103 -14.21 -8.48 -11.82
CA GLY A 103 -14.31 -9.89 -11.56
C GLY A 103 -13.08 -10.51 -10.92
N SER A 104 -13.21 -11.80 -10.66
CA SER A 104 -12.14 -12.61 -10.13
C SER A 104 -12.10 -13.97 -10.79
N VAL A 105 -10.89 -14.50 -10.91
CA VAL A 105 -10.62 -15.86 -11.36
C VAL A 105 -9.85 -16.56 -10.26
N GLU A 106 -10.39 -17.64 -9.76
CA GLU A 106 -9.74 -18.47 -8.75
C GLU A 106 -9.67 -19.91 -9.27
N THR A 107 -8.48 -20.41 -9.38
CA THR A 107 -8.19 -21.78 -9.76
C THR A 107 -7.30 -22.42 -8.72
N ARG A 108 -6.79 -23.61 -8.99
CA ARG A 108 -5.91 -24.31 -8.04
C ARG A 108 -4.55 -23.62 -7.84
N ASN A 109 -4.04 -22.96 -8.88
CA ASN A 109 -2.68 -22.39 -8.90
C ASN A 109 -2.67 -20.91 -9.30
N VAL A 110 -3.82 -20.32 -9.62
CA VAL A 110 -3.93 -18.93 -10.08
C VAL A 110 -5.10 -18.27 -9.36
N ALA A 111 -4.85 -17.13 -8.78
CA ALA A 111 -5.87 -16.23 -8.24
C ALA A 111 -5.63 -14.84 -8.83
N ILE A 112 -6.66 -14.26 -9.44
CA ILE A 112 -6.60 -12.92 -10.04
C ILE A 112 -7.89 -12.19 -9.69
N GLY A 113 -7.77 -10.95 -9.21
CA GLY A 113 -8.85 -9.99 -9.08
C GLY A 113 -8.60 -8.81 -10.00
N ALA A 114 -9.64 -8.29 -10.62
CA ALA A 114 -9.54 -7.13 -11.50
C ALA A 114 -10.80 -6.26 -11.43
N ASP A 115 -10.60 -4.96 -11.44
CA ASP A 115 -11.64 -3.96 -11.67
C ASP A 115 -11.03 -2.85 -12.53
N LEU A 116 -11.43 -2.79 -13.80
CA LEU A 116 -10.91 -1.87 -14.79
C LEU A 116 -12.06 -1.06 -15.39
N ARG A 117 -11.87 0.25 -15.54
CA ARG A 117 -12.82 1.16 -16.14
C ARG A 117 -12.10 2.17 -17.02
N TYR A 118 -12.56 2.29 -18.24
CA TYR A 118 -12.22 3.37 -19.16
C TYR A 118 -13.46 4.23 -19.37
N ALA A 119 -13.32 5.54 -19.26
CA ALA A 119 -14.39 6.49 -19.49
C ALA A 119 -13.91 7.63 -20.39
N HIS A 120 -14.78 8.04 -21.30
CA HIS A 120 -14.63 9.28 -22.06
C HIS A 120 -15.67 10.29 -21.61
N GLN A 121 -15.24 11.48 -21.22
CA GLN A 121 -16.09 12.59 -20.85
C GLN A 121 -16.19 13.59 -22.01
N PHE A 122 -17.42 13.85 -22.45
CA PHE A 122 -17.73 14.89 -23.42
C PHE A 122 -18.17 16.15 -22.68
N GLY A 123 -17.41 17.22 -22.82
CA GLY A 123 -17.71 18.51 -22.20
C GLY A 123 -18.72 19.32 -23.02
N TRP A 124 -19.70 19.92 -22.37
CA TRP A 124 -20.68 20.79 -23.01
C TRP A 124 -20.53 22.25 -22.54
N GLY A 125 -20.61 23.20 -23.46
CA GLY A 125 -20.70 24.61 -23.10
C GLY A 125 -19.38 25.37 -22.94
N GLY A 126 -18.28 24.91 -23.55
CA GLY A 126 -17.04 25.70 -23.70
C GLY A 126 -16.19 25.94 -22.47
N LYS A 127 -16.61 25.47 -21.28
CA LYS A 127 -15.84 25.51 -20.02
C LYS A 127 -15.40 24.15 -19.55
N THR A 128 -15.89 23.08 -20.17
CA THR A 128 -15.49 21.71 -19.92
C THR A 128 -14.66 21.20 -21.09
N VAL A 129 -13.61 20.48 -20.79
CA VAL A 129 -12.71 19.88 -21.78
C VAL A 129 -12.99 18.38 -21.85
N ASP A 130 -13.00 17.85 -23.08
CA ASP A 130 -13.07 16.40 -23.28
C ASP A 130 -11.86 15.72 -22.64
N GLN A 131 -12.08 14.63 -21.94
CA GLN A 131 -10.99 13.91 -21.27
C GLN A 131 -11.21 12.41 -21.23
N ASP A 132 -10.09 11.71 -21.31
CA ASP A 132 -10.03 10.26 -21.16
C ASP A 132 -9.60 9.89 -19.74
N ILE A 133 -10.33 8.94 -19.15
CA ILE A 133 -10.12 8.51 -17.77
C ILE A 133 -9.93 7.00 -17.74
N LEU A 134 -8.71 6.57 -17.50
CA LEU A 134 -8.40 5.19 -17.19
C LEU A 134 -8.28 5.04 -15.67
N SER A 135 -9.07 4.17 -15.07
CA SER A 135 -8.99 3.85 -13.65
C SER A 135 -9.20 2.36 -13.43
N GLY A 136 -8.46 1.79 -12.50
CA GLY A 136 -8.66 0.39 -12.16
C GLY A 136 -7.52 -0.18 -11.33
N ILE A 137 -7.77 -1.39 -10.89
CA ILE A 137 -6.84 -2.17 -10.10
C ILE A 137 -6.89 -3.63 -10.54
N VAL A 138 -5.73 -4.24 -10.63
CA VAL A 138 -5.56 -5.67 -10.89
C VAL A 138 -4.56 -6.20 -9.90
N ASN A 139 -4.86 -7.34 -9.30
CA ASN A 139 -3.93 -8.05 -8.45
C ASN A 139 -4.01 -9.55 -8.73
N GLY A 140 -2.86 -10.21 -8.80
CA GLY A 140 -2.80 -11.60 -9.18
C GLY A 140 -1.65 -12.34 -8.52
N ARG A 141 -1.87 -13.64 -8.31
CA ARG A 141 -0.90 -14.58 -7.80
C ARG A 141 -0.94 -15.88 -8.59
N ILE A 142 0.21 -16.40 -8.91
CA ILE A 142 0.40 -17.69 -9.59
C ILE A 142 1.35 -18.54 -8.75
N ASP A 143 0.88 -19.70 -8.29
CA ASP A 143 1.73 -20.67 -7.60
C ASP A 143 2.51 -21.48 -8.63
N LEU A 144 3.80 -21.19 -8.76
CA LEU A 144 4.74 -21.86 -9.67
C LEU A 144 5.13 -23.25 -9.12
N VAL A 145 5.41 -23.27 -7.82
CA VAL A 145 5.60 -24.52 -7.06
C VAL A 145 4.62 -24.47 -5.91
N ARG A 146 3.76 -25.48 -5.84
CA ARG A 146 2.71 -25.52 -4.82
C ARG A 146 3.31 -25.38 -3.42
N ASP A 147 2.69 -24.53 -2.60
CA ASP A 147 3.01 -24.28 -1.20
C ASP A 147 4.46 -23.83 -0.96
N ALA A 148 5.23 -23.53 -2.03
CA ALA A 148 6.63 -23.13 -1.91
C ALA A 148 6.97 -21.84 -2.65
N LEU A 149 6.67 -21.75 -3.94
CA LEU A 149 7.05 -20.59 -4.77
C LEU A 149 5.85 -20.02 -5.50
N SER A 150 5.56 -18.76 -5.28
CA SER A 150 4.55 -18.00 -6.02
C SER A 150 5.15 -16.77 -6.69
N LEU A 151 4.50 -16.34 -7.77
CA LEU A 151 4.73 -15.07 -8.42
C LEU A 151 3.51 -14.19 -8.20
N GLU A 152 3.73 -12.98 -7.69
CA GLU A 152 2.69 -11.98 -7.47
C GLU A 152 2.91 -10.79 -8.37
N ALA A 153 1.82 -10.21 -8.86
CA ALA A 153 1.84 -9.01 -9.68
C ALA A 153 0.57 -8.19 -9.43
N GLY A 154 0.71 -6.87 -9.49
CA GLY A 154 -0.44 -5.98 -9.44
C GLY A 154 -0.19 -4.70 -10.19
N ALA A 155 -1.30 -4.06 -10.57
CA ALA A 155 -1.31 -2.78 -11.26
C ALA A 155 -2.45 -1.92 -10.74
N LEU A 156 -2.20 -0.62 -10.63
CA LEU A 156 -3.16 0.42 -10.22
C LEU A 156 -3.07 1.57 -11.21
N ALA A 157 -4.22 2.06 -11.63
CA ALA A 157 -4.37 3.35 -12.31
C ALA A 157 -5.49 4.12 -11.61
N THR A 158 -5.22 5.31 -11.12
CA THR A 158 -6.23 6.13 -10.45
C THR A 158 -5.94 7.60 -10.66
N ARG A 159 -6.93 8.45 -10.35
CA ARG A 159 -6.76 9.89 -10.25
C ARG A 159 -6.98 10.31 -8.81
N VAL A 160 -6.16 11.22 -8.35
CA VAL A 160 -6.31 11.87 -7.05
C VAL A 160 -6.36 13.38 -7.21
N ARG A 161 -7.03 14.04 -6.31
CA ARG A 161 -7.11 15.51 -6.32
C ARG A 161 -5.84 16.08 -5.73
N SER A 162 -5.22 17.00 -6.48
CA SER A 162 -4.03 17.72 -6.04
C SER A 162 -4.37 19.02 -5.28
N ASP A 163 -5.58 19.54 -5.39
CA ASP A 163 -6.01 20.75 -4.69
C ASP A 163 -7.26 20.50 -3.81
N PHE A 164 -7.12 20.75 -2.51
CA PHE A 164 -8.18 20.61 -1.52
C PHE A 164 -8.87 21.94 -1.17
N LYS A 165 -8.44 23.06 -1.77
CA LYS A 165 -8.88 24.41 -1.35
C LYS A 165 -10.07 24.97 -2.13
N GLY A 166 -10.48 24.35 -3.23
CA GLY A 166 -11.55 24.85 -4.08
C GLY A 166 -12.80 23.98 -4.06
N ALA A 167 -13.98 24.57 -3.91
CA ALA A 167 -15.28 23.90 -4.13
C ALA A 167 -15.46 23.50 -5.60
N ASP A 168 -14.81 24.23 -6.51
CA ASP A 168 -14.83 24.01 -7.96
C ASP A 168 -14.07 22.74 -8.39
N SER A 169 -13.30 22.15 -7.47
CA SER A 169 -12.40 21.08 -7.80
C SER A 169 -13.05 19.70 -7.96
N LEU A 170 -14.32 19.53 -7.61
CA LEU A 170 -15.04 18.28 -7.93
C LEU A 170 -15.24 18.12 -9.44
N LEU A 171 -15.08 19.20 -10.19
CA LEU A 171 -15.49 19.30 -11.57
C LEU A 171 -14.63 20.23 -12.42
N ALA A 172 -13.76 21.01 -11.77
CA ALA A 172 -12.73 21.74 -12.49
C ALA A 172 -11.95 20.71 -13.31
N GLY A 173 -11.86 20.99 -14.59
CA GLY A 173 -11.24 20.13 -15.56
C GLY A 173 -9.86 19.62 -15.14
N ALA A 174 -9.23 18.85 -15.97
CA ALA A 174 -7.98 18.11 -15.77
C ALA A 174 -6.86 18.77 -14.93
N SER A 175 -6.94 20.07 -14.70
CA SER A 175 -5.93 20.91 -14.03
C SER A 175 -5.79 20.73 -12.50
N ALA A 176 -6.71 20.01 -11.86
CA ALA A 176 -6.70 19.81 -10.40
C ALA A 176 -6.61 18.35 -9.98
N THR A 177 -6.29 17.45 -10.91
CA THR A 177 -6.21 16.03 -10.64
C THR A 177 -4.89 15.45 -11.15
N ASP A 178 -4.18 14.76 -10.28
CA ASP A 178 -2.99 14.00 -10.63
C ASP A 178 -3.38 12.56 -11.02
N ARG A 179 -2.73 12.01 -12.02
CA ARG A 179 -2.91 10.62 -12.44
C ARG A 179 -1.79 9.79 -11.83
N ILE A 180 -2.17 8.72 -11.15
CA ILE A 180 -1.23 7.82 -10.47
C ILE A 180 -1.29 6.45 -11.13
N TYR A 181 -0.12 5.95 -11.49
CA TYR A 181 0.09 4.59 -11.98
C TYR A 181 1.08 3.88 -11.08
N SER A 182 0.75 2.65 -10.69
CA SER A 182 1.65 1.81 -9.90
C SER A 182 1.59 0.38 -10.43
N VAL A 183 2.74 -0.25 -10.57
CA VAL A 183 2.86 -1.66 -10.98
C VAL A 183 3.88 -2.34 -10.10
N TYR A 184 3.64 -3.57 -9.73
CA TYR A 184 4.65 -4.41 -9.10
C TYR A 184 4.64 -5.84 -9.64
N LEU A 185 5.77 -6.50 -9.50
CA LEU A 185 5.97 -7.91 -9.83
C LEU A 185 7.03 -8.48 -8.90
N GLY A 186 6.82 -9.70 -8.39
CA GLY A 186 7.86 -10.36 -7.61
C GLY A 186 7.56 -11.77 -7.19
N PRO A 187 8.60 -12.62 -7.06
CA PRO A 187 8.48 -13.95 -6.49
C PRO A 187 8.44 -13.92 -4.97
N ASN A 188 7.66 -14.83 -4.40
CA ASN A 188 7.63 -15.13 -2.97
C ASN A 188 7.90 -16.62 -2.77
N LEU A 189 8.88 -16.93 -1.92
CA LEU A 189 9.28 -18.27 -1.52
C LEU A 189 8.88 -18.49 -0.06
N SER A 190 8.29 -19.64 0.24
CA SER A 190 8.01 -20.08 1.62
C SER A 190 8.17 -21.60 1.68
N VAL A 191 9.21 -22.07 2.31
CA VAL A 191 9.56 -23.49 2.35
C VAL A 191 9.72 -23.96 3.80
N PRO A 192 8.95 -24.98 4.23
CA PRO A 192 9.19 -25.64 5.49
C PRO A 192 10.45 -26.52 5.40
N VAL A 193 11.34 -26.40 6.37
CA VAL A 193 12.58 -27.20 6.49
C VAL A 193 12.60 -27.82 7.90
N GLY A 194 11.99 -28.98 8.06
CA GLY A 194 11.71 -29.56 9.38
C GLY A 194 10.78 -28.67 10.19
N ASP A 195 11.18 -28.25 11.38
CA ASP A 195 10.42 -27.33 12.24
C ASP A 195 10.65 -25.86 11.90
N LEU A 196 11.53 -25.57 10.94
CA LEU A 196 11.86 -24.23 10.49
C LEU A 196 11.00 -23.84 9.27
N THR A 197 10.76 -22.55 9.11
CA THR A 197 10.20 -21.97 7.89
C THR A 197 11.21 -20.99 7.30
N LEU A 198 11.61 -21.23 6.06
CA LEU A 198 12.40 -20.30 5.26
C LEU A 198 11.44 -19.49 4.38
N THR A 199 11.53 -18.16 4.46
CA THR A 199 10.82 -17.26 3.56
C THR A 199 11.78 -16.36 2.84
N ALA A 200 11.50 -16.04 1.58
CA ALA A 200 12.20 -15.01 0.83
C ALA A 200 11.25 -14.38 -0.15
N ALA A 201 11.36 -13.07 -0.31
CA ALA A 201 10.56 -12.33 -1.28
C ALA A 201 11.44 -11.29 -1.99
N TYR A 202 11.18 -11.10 -3.26
CA TYR A 202 11.68 -9.97 -4.01
C TYR A 202 10.52 -9.26 -4.70
N ARG A 203 10.55 -7.94 -4.74
CA ARG A 203 9.55 -7.13 -5.42
C ARG A 203 10.22 -6.02 -6.22
N LEU A 204 9.87 -5.96 -7.50
CA LEU A 204 10.16 -4.85 -8.38
C LEU A 204 8.89 -4.01 -8.49
N GLY A 205 8.98 -2.73 -8.15
CA GLY A 205 7.89 -1.76 -8.26
C GLY A 205 8.25 -0.63 -9.21
N TYR A 206 7.24 -0.12 -9.90
CA TYR A 206 7.33 1.10 -10.69
C TYR A 206 6.11 1.97 -10.38
N ASN A 207 6.34 3.25 -10.11
CA ASN A 207 5.28 4.22 -9.90
C ASN A 207 5.51 5.42 -10.79
N ARG A 208 4.41 6.00 -11.26
CA ARG A 208 4.40 7.24 -12.03
C ARG A 208 3.24 8.11 -11.58
N VAL A 209 3.52 9.39 -11.42
CA VAL A 209 2.53 10.42 -11.12
C VAL A 209 2.60 11.49 -12.21
N ASP A 210 1.57 11.58 -13.01
CA ASP A 210 1.42 12.64 -14.00
C ASP A 210 0.65 13.79 -13.33
N GLN A 211 1.35 14.87 -13.02
CA GLN A 211 0.80 16.08 -12.38
C GLN A 211 0.39 17.07 -13.45
N ASP A 212 -0.86 17.53 -13.40
CA ASP A 212 -1.32 18.63 -14.23
C ASP A 212 -1.10 19.97 -13.50
N ASN A 213 0.03 20.60 -13.79
CA ASN A 213 0.44 21.86 -13.17
C ASN A 213 -0.15 23.10 -13.85
N GLY A 214 -1.16 22.95 -14.71
CA GLY A 214 -1.73 24.04 -15.50
C GLY A 214 -2.18 25.24 -14.67
N ALA A 215 -2.75 25.02 -13.50
CA ALA A 215 -3.19 26.10 -12.60
C ALA A 215 -2.00 26.88 -12.01
N ALA A 216 -0.92 26.21 -11.61
CA ALA A 216 0.27 26.87 -11.09
C ALA A 216 0.97 27.70 -12.16
N LEU A 217 1.06 27.20 -13.39
CA LEU A 217 1.61 27.92 -14.53
C LEU A 217 0.74 29.12 -14.93
N ALA A 218 -0.60 28.99 -14.90
CA ALA A 218 -1.52 30.07 -15.18
C ALA A 218 -1.46 31.23 -14.17
N LEU A 219 -1.10 30.93 -12.92
CA LEU A 219 -0.91 31.93 -11.87
C LEU A 219 0.52 32.50 -11.83
N GLY A 220 1.39 32.06 -12.73
CA GLY A 220 2.81 32.47 -12.73
C GLY A 220 3.61 31.96 -11.52
N LEU A 221 3.04 31.04 -10.74
CA LEU A 221 3.71 30.41 -9.62
C LEU A 221 4.64 29.30 -10.12
N PRO A 222 5.80 29.12 -9.47
CA PRO A 222 6.65 27.99 -9.81
C PRO A 222 5.92 26.70 -9.51
N ALA A 223 5.73 25.86 -10.53
CA ALA A 223 5.25 24.52 -10.32
C ALA A 223 6.29 23.75 -9.46
N VAL A 224 5.87 23.22 -8.34
CA VAL A 224 6.69 22.35 -7.48
C VAL A 224 6.32 20.92 -7.81
N GLY A 225 6.77 20.42 -8.96
CA GLY A 225 6.69 19.00 -9.28
C GLY A 225 7.68 18.25 -8.39
N SER A 226 7.19 17.50 -7.44
CA SER A 226 8.02 16.80 -6.47
C SER A 226 8.26 15.33 -6.80
N PHE A 227 7.39 14.69 -7.56
CA PHE A 227 7.48 13.27 -7.87
C PHE A 227 6.96 13.02 -9.29
N GLU A 228 7.69 12.29 -10.10
CA GLU A 228 7.26 11.89 -11.44
C GLU A 228 7.22 10.38 -11.56
N GLU A 229 8.34 9.74 -11.40
CA GLU A 229 8.46 8.29 -11.46
C GLU A 229 9.47 7.76 -10.46
N SER A 230 9.25 6.53 -10.02
CA SER A 230 10.23 5.82 -9.20
C SER A 230 10.28 4.33 -9.53
N TRP A 231 11.47 3.77 -9.39
CA TRP A 231 11.74 2.35 -9.44
C TRP A 231 12.12 1.86 -8.05
N ILE A 232 11.46 0.80 -7.61
CA ILE A 232 11.61 0.22 -6.28
C ILE A 232 12.09 -1.21 -6.41
N HIS A 233 13.13 -1.54 -5.69
CA HIS A 233 13.63 -2.89 -5.48
C HIS A 233 13.53 -3.21 -4.00
N SER A 234 12.78 -4.22 -3.63
CA SER A 234 12.66 -4.70 -2.25
C SER A 234 12.98 -6.17 -2.22
N ALA A 235 13.90 -6.57 -1.36
CA ALA A 235 14.28 -7.95 -1.14
C ALA A 235 14.31 -8.23 0.35
N ASN A 236 13.73 -9.34 0.77
CA ASN A 236 13.82 -9.81 2.14
C ASN A 236 13.96 -11.33 2.19
N ALA A 237 14.58 -11.83 3.25
CA ALA A 237 14.66 -13.24 3.53
C ALA A 237 14.65 -13.45 5.03
N SER A 238 13.99 -14.52 5.49
CA SER A 238 14.00 -14.89 6.90
C SER A 238 13.94 -16.40 7.11
N ILE A 239 14.46 -16.83 8.22
CA ILE A 239 14.32 -18.19 8.72
C ILE A 239 13.86 -18.12 10.17
N GLY A 240 12.92 -18.97 10.55
CA GLY A 240 12.41 -18.96 11.92
C GLY A 240 11.64 -20.21 12.27
N MET A 241 11.31 -20.32 13.54
CA MET A 241 10.55 -21.41 14.11
C MET A 241 9.44 -20.86 15.00
N GLN A 242 8.25 -21.41 14.85
CA GLN A 242 7.12 -21.08 15.74
C GLN A 242 7.27 -21.78 17.10
N PRO A 243 6.66 -21.23 18.17
CA PRO A 243 6.57 -21.93 19.44
C PRO A 243 5.90 -23.30 19.28
N GLY A 244 6.47 -24.33 19.86
CA GLY A 244 5.98 -25.70 19.78
C GLY A 244 7.11 -26.68 20.11
N PRO A 245 8.08 -26.91 19.21
CA PRO A 245 9.27 -27.69 19.51
C PRO A 245 10.12 -27.09 20.64
N LEU A 246 10.18 -25.75 20.68
CA LEU A 246 10.70 -24.97 21.80
C LEU A 246 9.58 -24.20 22.49
N PRO A 247 9.73 -23.85 23.79
CA PRO A 247 8.73 -23.04 24.50
C PRO A 247 8.64 -21.59 23.99
N PHE A 248 9.49 -21.21 23.04
CA PHE A 248 9.50 -19.91 22.39
C PHE A 248 9.66 -20.05 20.88
N GLY A 249 9.17 -19.08 20.14
CA GLY A 249 9.43 -18.90 18.71
C GLY A 249 10.58 -17.93 18.50
N TRP A 250 11.28 -18.09 17.39
CA TRP A 250 12.34 -17.17 16.99
C TRP A 250 12.39 -17.02 15.48
N ALA A 251 12.88 -15.88 15.01
CA ALA A 251 13.15 -15.64 13.60
C ALA A 251 14.40 -14.78 13.44
N VAL A 252 15.14 -15.02 12.36
CA VAL A 252 16.24 -14.15 11.92
C VAL A 252 15.98 -13.78 10.48
N GLY A 253 16.13 -12.51 10.16
CA GLY A 253 15.90 -12.04 8.82
C GLY A 253 16.76 -10.85 8.42
N VAL A 254 16.83 -10.67 7.11
CA VAL A 254 17.53 -9.57 6.46
C VAL A 254 16.62 -8.95 5.42
N GLY A 255 16.80 -7.67 5.17
CA GLY A 255 16.08 -6.98 4.11
C GLY A 255 16.89 -5.86 3.50
N HIS A 256 16.59 -5.57 2.24
CA HIS A 256 17.15 -4.45 1.50
C HIS A 256 16.08 -3.83 0.63
N VAL A 257 15.96 -2.51 0.71
CA VAL A 257 15.07 -1.72 -0.14
C VAL A 257 15.86 -0.60 -0.78
N ARG A 258 15.65 -0.42 -2.07
CA ARG A 258 16.19 0.71 -2.83
C ARG A 258 15.11 1.29 -3.70
N GLU A 259 14.92 2.59 -3.61
CA GLU A 259 14.08 3.37 -4.50
C GLU A 259 14.92 4.43 -5.20
N ASN A 260 14.74 4.56 -6.51
CA ASN A 260 15.32 5.64 -7.31
C ASN A 260 14.16 6.43 -7.89
N ALA A 261 14.03 7.69 -7.52
CA ALA A 261 13.06 8.63 -8.06
C ALA A 261 13.70 9.59 -9.06
N SER A 262 12.96 9.97 -10.10
CA SER A 262 13.49 10.78 -11.20
C SER A 262 13.87 12.19 -10.77
N GLN A 263 13.10 12.78 -9.84
CA GLN A 263 13.35 14.15 -9.37
C GLN A 263 14.69 14.27 -8.64
N LEU A 264 15.61 15.04 -9.19
CA LEU A 264 16.98 15.25 -8.69
C LEU A 264 17.73 13.92 -8.43
N ASP A 265 17.40 12.87 -9.17
CA ASP A 265 17.97 11.53 -9.04
C ASP A 265 17.96 11.08 -7.56
N GLN A 266 16.84 11.34 -6.87
CA GLN A 266 16.69 10.99 -5.46
C GLN A 266 16.78 9.48 -5.27
N ARG A 267 17.55 9.05 -4.27
CA ARG A 267 17.72 7.66 -3.91
C ARG A 267 17.44 7.47 -2.43
N TYR A 268 16.59 6.52 -2.15
CA TYR A 268 16.38 5.94 -0.82
C TYR A 268 17.02 4.55 -0.80
N GLN A 269 17.76 4.24 0.23
CA GLN A 269 18.29 2.90 0.51
C GLN A 269 18.07 2.57 1.98
N ASN A 270 17.62 1.35 2.24
CA ASN A 270 17.51 0.81 3.58
C ASN A 270 18.00 -0.64 3.56
N SER A 271 18.81 -1.00 4.53
CA SER A 271 19.25 -2.38 4.74
C SER A 271 19.18 -2.71 6.21
N PHE A 272 18.66 -3.87 6.55
CA PHE A 272 18.59 -4.31 7.93
C PHE A 272 18.88 -5.80 8.10
N ALA A 273 19.36 -6.16 9.28
CA ALA A 273 19.41 -7.52 9.77
C ALA A 273 18.82 -7.55 11.18
N ARG A 274 17.93 -8.50 11.47
CA ARG A 274 17.18 -8.51 12.72
C ARG A 274 16.92 -9.93 13.21
N ALA A 275 16.94 -10.13 14.52
CA ALA A 275 16.49 -11.33 15.21
C ALA A 275 15.30 -10.99 16.12
N ASP A 276 14.28 -11.82 16.08
CA ASP A 276 13.04 -11.68 16.85
C ASP A 276 12.79 -12.91 17.71
N ILE A 277 12.13 -12.71 18.86
CA ILE A 277 11.70 -13.76 19.78
C ILE A 277 10.23 -13.56 20.15
N THR A 278 9.50 -14.68 20.25
CA THR A 278 8.12 -14.72 20.72
C THR A 278 8.02 -15.73 21.84
N LEU A 279 7.68 -15.28 23.04
CA LEU A 279 7.55 -16.09 24.23
C LEU A 279 6.09 -16.15 24.70
N PRO A 280 5.34 -17.22 24.43
CA PRO A 280 4.00 -17.40 24.98
C PRO A 280 4.06 -17.50 26.51
N VAL A 281 3.42 -16.56 27.20
CA VAL A 281 3.33 -16.54 28.69
C VAL A 281 1.96 -17.02 29.17
N GLY A 282 1.06 -17.27 28.26
CA GLY A 282 -0.28 -17.80 28.53
C GLY A 282 -1.01 -18.17 27.23
N PRO A 283 -2.23 -18.68 27.31
CA PRO A 283 -2.98 -19.10 26.13
C PRO A 283 -3.42 -17.95 25.22
N THR A 284 -3.38 -16.72 25.73
CA THR A 284 -3.87 -15.53 25.02
C THR A 284 -2.83 -14.42 24.95
N VAL A 285 -1.68 -14.56 25.61
CA VAL A 285 -0.66 -13.52 25.73
C VAL A 285 0.71 -14.10 25.40
N ALA A 286 1.47 -13.37 24.58
CA ALA A 286 2.88 -13.62 24.34
C ALA A 286 3.68 -12.34 24.51
N LEU A 287 4.89 -12.45 25.05
CA LEU A 287 5.89 -11.40 24.99
C LEU A 287 6.62 -11.50 23.65
N VAL A 288 6.88 -10.37 23.05
CA VAL A 288 7.60 -10.26 21.77
C VAL A 288 8.75 -9.29 21.92
N GLY A 289 9.83 -9.53 21.22
CA GLY A 289 10.95 -8.60 21.20
C GLY A 289 11.90 -8.91 20.07
N GLY A 290 12.69 -7.93 19.69
CA GLY A 290 13.66 -8.08 18.64
C GLY A 290 14.83 -7.12 18.79
N ILE A 291 15.95 -7.51 18.20
CA ILE A 291 17.17 -6.72 18.09
C ILE A 291 17.73 -6.84 16.68
N GLY A 292 18.28 -5.77 16.17
CA GLY A 292 18.88 -5.76 14.84
C GLY A 292 19.80 -4.58 14.62
N TYR A 293 20.26 -4.48 13.41
CA TYR A 293 21.00 -3.34 12.90
C TYR A 293 20.37 -2.86 11.61
N GLU A 294 20.22 -1.56 11.44
CA GLU A 294 19.60 -0.94 10.28
C GLU A 294 20.46 0.21 9.78
N THR A 295 20.50 0.37 8.46
CA THR A 295 21.09 1.54 7.80
C THR A 295 20.08 2.14 6.84
N ILE A 296 19.89 3.47 6.93
CA ILE A 296 19.02 4.22 6.02
C ILE A 296 19.79 5.39 5.45
N GLU A 297 19.80 5.49 4.15
CA GLU A 297 20.43 6.57 3.40
C GLU A 297 19.43 7.18 2.42
N ILE A 298 19.25 8.50 2.49
CA ILE A 298 18.51 9.26 1.49
C ILE A 298 19.46 10.27 0.88
N SER A 299 19.63 10.20 -0.43
CA SER A 299 20.55 11.07 -1.16
C SER A 299 19.92 11.61 -2.44
N ASN A 300 20.37 12.77 -2.89
CA ASN A 300 19.93 13.40 -4.14
C ASN A 300 21.09 14.14 -4.82
N LYS A 301 20.93 14.49 -6.09
CA LYS A 301 21.80 15.38 -6.85
C LYS A 301 21.30 16.81 -6.79
N ASP A 302 22.16 17.76 -7.14
CA ASP A 302 21.75 19.16 -7.27
C ASP A 302 21.00 19.41 -8.58
N ALA A 303 20.22 20.50 -8.59
CA ALA A 303 19.64 21.01 -9.81
C ALA A 303 20.70 21.70 -10.68
N LEU A 304 20.61 21.47 -12.00
CA LEU A 304 21.39 22.23 -12.99
C LEU A 304 21.13 23.73 -12.82
N ARG A 305 22.18 24.55 -12.86
CA ARG A 305 22.08 26.00 -12.72
C ARG A 305 22.47 26.68 -14.01
N ASP A 306 21.82 27.78 -14.34
CA ASP A 306 22.19 28.65 -15.45
C ASP A 306 23.43 29.50 -15.12
N GLY A 307 23.88 30.33 -16.10
CA GLY A 307 25.03 31.20 -15.91
C GLY A 307 24.87 32.28 -14.81
N ALA A 308 23.66 32.51 -14.34
CA ALA A 308 23.34 33.40 -13.20
C ALA A 308 23.20 32.65 -11.87
N GLY A 309 23.39 31.32 -11.86
CA GLY A 309 23.30 30.49 -10.68
C GLY A 309 21.86 30.10 -10.32
N VAL A 310 20.86 30.40 -11.16
CA VAL A 310 19.47 30.07 -10.93
C VAL A 310 19.19 28.62 -11.35
N PRO A 311 18.47 27.81 -10.54
CA PRO A 311 18.13 26.45 -10.93
C PRO A 311 17.26 26.40 -12.18
N VAL A 312 17.70 25.63 -13.18
CA VAL A 312 16.98 25.42 -14.44
C VAL A 312 15.79 24.51 -14.22
N ARG A 313 14.68 24.85 -14.85
CA ARG A 313 13.45 24.05 -14.85
C ARG A 313 13.11 23.59 -16.26
N ASP A 314 12.50 22.42 -16.36
CA ASP A 314 11.96 21.89 -17.61
C ASP A 314 10.60 22.55 -17.97
N ALA A 315 10.01 22.15 -19.11
CA ALA A 315 8.71 22.65 -19.56
C ALA A 315 7.56 22.33 -18.60
N SER A 316 7.73 21.34 -17.75
CA SER A 316 6.77 20.94 -16.70
C SER A 316 7.01 21.67 -15.37
N GLY A 317 7.97 22.60 -15.32
CA GLY A 317 8.33 23.37 -14.13
C GLY A 317 9.19 22.62 -13.10
N ARG A 318 9.69 21.43 -13.43
CA ARG A 318 10.54 20.61 -12.56
C ARG A 318 11.99 20.99 -12.68
N TYR A 319 12.76 20.79 -11.62
CA TYR A 319 14.19 21.01 -11.65
C TYR A 319 14.88 19.98 -12.54
N VAL A 320 15.70 20.46 -13.44
CA VAL A 320 16.60 19.62 -14.26
C VAL A 320 17.75 19.16 -13.37
N THR A 321 17.97 17.85 -13.29
CA THR A 321 19.07 17.28 -12.52
C THR A 321 20.41 17.61 -13.18
N ASP A 322 21.39 18.05 -12.41
CA ASP A 322 22.77 18.17 -12.88
C ASP A 322 23.45 16.79 -12.83
N PRO A 323 23.71 16.13 -13.97
CA PRO A 323 24.33 14.81 -13.99
C PRO A 323 25.76 14.81 -13.44
N ALA A 324 26.46 15.95 -13.48
CA ALA A 324 27.85 16.10 -13.02
C ALA A 324 27.93 16.38 -11.51
N SER A 325 26.81 16.77 -10.86
CA SER A 325 26.84 17.05 -9.43
C SER A 325 27.06 15.77 -8.61
N PRO A 326 27.86 15.84 -7.53
CA PRO A 326 27.99 14.71 -6.62
C PRO A 326 26.66 14.47 -5.89
N ARG A 327 26.41 13.23 -5.48
CA ARG A 327 25.29 12.92 -4.57
C ARG A 327 25.53 13.56 -3.23
N ARG A 328 24.49 14.17 -2.70
CA ARG A 328 24.45 14.72 -1.35
C ARG A 328 23.52 13.92 -0.48
N LEU A 329 23.97 13.59 0.72
CA LEU A 329 23.15 12.96 1.74
C LEU A 329 22.17 14.00 2.27
N SER A 330 20.87 13.65 2.23
CA SER A 330 19.78 14.42 2.83
C SER A 330 19.41 13.86 4.19
N TYR A 331 19.58 12.54 4.36
CA TYR A 331 19.36 11.82 5.60
C TYR A 331 20.27 10.60 5.63
N ASP A 332 20.84 10.34 6.79
CA ASP A 332 21.69 9.19 7.07
C ASP A 332 21.45 8.78 8.53
N ASP A 333 21.09 7.53 8.74
CA ASP A 333 20.90 6.97 10.08
C ASP A 333 21.33 5.51 10.05
N ASP A 334 22.22 5.15 10.94
CA ASP A 334 22.67 3.79 11.11
C ASP A 334 22.79 3.42 12.59
N GLY A 335 22.42 2.20 12.92
CA GLY A 335 22.54 1.79 14.30
C GLY A 335 21.78 0.55 14.71
N ILE A 336 21.90 0.27 15.99
CA ILE A 336 21.17 -0.84 16.63
C ILE A 336 19.72 -0.44 16.79
N ILE A 337 18.84 -1.29 16.29
CA ILE A 337 17.39 -1.21 16.50
C ILE A 337 16.98 -2.30 17.48
N TRP A 338 16.05 -1.99 18.37
CA TRP A 338 15.46 -2.98 19.26
C TRP A 338 14.03 -2.60 19.64
N ASP A 339 13.24 -3.59 19.96
CA ASP A 339 11.91 -3.40 20.55
C ASP A 339 11.55 -4.56 21.49
N ALA A 340 10.58 -4.25 22.36
CA ALA A 340 9.92 -5.21 23.22
C ALA A 340 8.43 -4.90 23.30
N GLY A 341 7.61 -5.90 23.43
CA GLY A 341 6.16 -5.69 23.41
C GLY A 341 5.35 -6.89 23.85
N VAL A 342 4.04 -6.73 23.68
CA VAL A 342 3.04 -7.73 24.05
C VAL A 342 2.13 -7.98 22.87
N LEU A 343 1.92 -9.24 22.56
CA LEU A 343 0.88 -9.73 21.66
C LEU A 343 -0.25 -10.32 22.49
N TRP A 344 -1.48 -9.83 22.29
CA TRP A 344 -2.67 -10.25 23.00
C TRP A 344 -3.76 -10.74 22.06
N ARG A 345 -4.15 -11.99 22.21
CA ARG A 345 -5.18 -12.66 21.39
C ARG A 345 -6.16 -13.41 22.30
N PRO A 346 -7.12 -12.73 22.94
CA PRO A 346 -8.07 -13.37 23.83
C PRO A 346 -9.06 -14.28 23.10
N GLY A 347 -9.17 -14.15 21.78
CA GLY A 347 -10.06 -14.96 20.94
C GLY A 347 -9.87 -14.65 19.44
N PRO A 348 -10.58 -15.38 18.57
CA PRO A 348 -10.40 -15.24 17.11
C PRO A 348 -10.87 -13.89 16.55
N ARG A 349 -11.57 -13.08 17.34
CA ARG A 349 -12.14 -11.79 16.94
C ARG A 349 -11.36 -10.57 17.43
N LEU A 350 -10.35 -10.78 18.28
CA LEU A 350 -9.53 -9.71 18.82
C LEU A 350 -8.07 -10.11 18.82
N GLN A 351 -7.28 -9.28 18.17
CA GLN A 351 -5.83 -9.33 18.20
C GLN A 351 -5.32 -7.92 18.43
N ALA A 352 -4.43 -7.77 19.39
CA ALA A 352 -3.74 -6.52 19.66
C ALA A 352 -2.24 -6.79 19.86
N GLU A 353 -1.43 -5.89 19.37
CA GLU A 353 0.02 -5.90 19.56
C GLU A 353 0.46 -4.48 19.90
N ALA A 354 1.35 -4.34 20.86
CA ALA A 354 1.97 -3.06 21.21
C ALA A 354 3.44 -3.29 21.51
N ARG A 355 4.30 -2.47 20.93
CA ARG A 355 5.75 -2.53 21.10
C ARG A 355 6.31 -1.14 21.41
N ILE A 356 7.33 -1.11 22.21
CA ILE A 356 8.19 0.04 22.48
C ILE A 356 9.62 -0.33 22.14
N GLY A 357 10.36 0.56 21.51
CA GLY A 357 11.72 0.28 21.10
C GLY A 357 12.53 1.52 20.80
N HIS A 358 13.65 1.33 20.15
CA HIS A 358 14.54 2.39 19.68
C HIS A 358 14.84 2.20 18.20
N ARG A 359 14.57 3.24 17.40
CA ARG A 359 14.79 3.26 15.97
C ARG A 359 14.95 4.72 15.51
N TYR A 360 15.67 4.95 14.43
CA TYR A 360 15.89 6.31 13.90
C TYR A 360 16.47 7.28 14.92
N GLY A 361 17.38 6.81 15.78
CA GLY A 361 17.99 7.63 16.82
C GLY A 361 17.03 8.09 17.92
N SER A 362 15.81 7.52 18.03
CA SER A 362 14.79 7.91 19.00
C SER A 362 13.97 6.72 19.50
N MET A 363 13.18 6.96 20.56
CA MET A 363 12.20 5.97 21.01
C MET A 363 11.08 5.83 19.97
N SER A 364 10.76 4.59 19.65
CA SER A 364 9.74 4.20 18.69
C SER A 364 8.60 3.47 19.37
N TYR A 365 7.37 3.78 18.97
CA TYR A 365 6.16 3.15 19.47
C TYR A 365 5.38 2.60 18.28
N THR A 366 5.11 1.30 18.29
CA THR A 366 4.34 0.66 17.25
C THR A 366 3.24 -0.21 17.84
N GLY A 367 2.17 -0.41 17.10
CA GLY A 367 1.09 -1.24 17.56
C GLY A 367 0.02 -1.48 16.51
N SER A 368 -0.74 -2.55 16.70
CA SER A 368 -1.87 -2.87 15.87
C SER A 368 -3.02 -3.43 16.69
N LEU A 369 -4.24 -3.14 16.27
CA LEU A 369 -5.46 -3.66 16.84
C LEU A 369 -6.39 -4.09 15.72
N THR A 370 -6.81 -5.33 15.73
CA THR A 370 -7.89 -5.84 14.90
C THR A 370 -8.96 -6.40 15.81
N TRP A 371 -10.17 -5.82 15.76
CA TRP A 371 -11.27 -6.22 16.57
C TRP A 371 -12.58 -6.34 15.78
N GLN A 372 -13.18 -7.50 15.82
CA GLN A 372 -14.44 -7.82 15.18
C GLN A 372 -15.51 -8.15 16.23
N PRO A 373 -16.13 -7.13 16.88
CA PRO A 373 -17.13 -7.36 17.93
C PRO A 373 -18.34 -8.16 17.42
N ASN A 374 -18.69 -8.02 16.16
CA ASN A 374 -19.76 -8.76 15.50
C ASN A 374 -19.47 -8.97 14.01
N ARG A 375 -20.36 -9.65 13.28
CA ARG A 375 -20.19 -9.96 11.84
C ARG A 375 -20.29 -8.74 10.92
N ARG A 376 -20.78 -7.61 11.42
CA ARG A 376 -21.01 -6.39 10.62
C ARG A 376 -20.05 -5.27 10.95
N THR A 377 -19.26 -5.41 12.01
CA THR A 377 -18.36 -4.37 12.49
C THR A 377 -16.95 -4.93 12.62
N ALA A 378 -16.01 -4.27 11.97
CA ALA A 378 -14.59 -4.50 12.14
C ALA A 378 -13.91 -3.17 12.49
N ILE A 379 -13.05 -3.18 13.49
CA ILE A 379 -12.25 -2.05 13.92
C ILE A 379 -10.79 -2.44 13.73
N ASN A 380 -10.07 -1.66 12.93
CA ASN A 380 -8.65 -1.81 12.74
C ASN A 380 -7.98 -0.48 13.12
N ALA A 381 -6.95 -0.55 13.93
CA ALA A 381 -6.13 0.61 14.29
C ALA A 381 -4.66 0.20 14.21
N ALA A 382 -3.83 1.11 13.73
CA ALA A 382 -2.39 0.92 13.70
C ALA A 382 -1.69 2.19 14.17
N LEU A 383 -0.61 2.01 14.92
CA LEU A 383 0.37 3.02 15.27
C LEU A 383 1.70 2.56 14.70
N PHE A 384 2.33 3.41 13.90
CA PHE A 384 3.60 3.09 13.24
C PHE A 384 4.55 4.28 13.29
N ASP A 385 5.83 3.95 13.24
CA ASP A 385 6.94 4.89 13.16
C ASP A 385 7.86 4.37 12.05
N SER A 386 7.83 5.04 10.89
CA SER A 386 8.59 4.62 9.71
C SER A 386 9.01 5.81 8.87
N ILE A 387 10.17 5.68 8.23
CA ILE A 387 10.62 6.59 7.17
C ILE A 387 10.27 5.90 5.85
N ASP A 388 9.26 6.43 5.17
CA ASP A 388 8.75 5.85 3.93
C ASP A 388 8.61 6.90 2.83
N SER A 389 8.59 6.45 1.57
CA SER A 389 8.30 7.26 0.41
C SER A 389 6.87 7.02 -0.07
N PHE A 390 6.31 7.99 -0.78
CA PHE A 390 5.00 7.84 -1.40
C PHE A 390 4.95 6.61 -2.32
N GLY A 391 5.96 6.41 -3.17
CA GLY A 391 6.02 5.30 -4.11
C GLY A 391 6.04 3.93 -3.42
N ARG A 392 6.81 3.79 -2.34
CA ARG A 392 6.86 2.54 -1.55
C ARG A 392 5.56 2.27 -0.82
N ALA A 393 4.98 3.28 -0.17
CA ALA A 393 3.71 3.15 0.53
C ALA A 393 2.59 2.72 -0.44
N LEU A 394 2.52 3.31 -1.63
CA LEU A 394 1.57 2.97 -2.68
C LEU A 394 1.75 1.53 -3.18
N ASN A 395 2.98 1.17 -3.54
CA ASN A 395 3.33 -0.15 -4.05
C ASN A 395 3.12 -1.24 -2.99
N GLY A 396 3.47 -0.95 -1.73
CA GLY A 396 3.23 -1.82 -0.59
C GLY A 396 1.74 -2.04 -0.33
N SER A 397 0.93 -0.98 -0.37
CA SER A 397 -0.52 -1.07 -0.21
C SER A 397 -1.17 -1.91 -1.31
N LEU A 398 -0.73 -1.74 -2.56
CA LEU A 398 -1.20 -2.54 -3.69
C LEU A 398 -0.83 -4.02 -3.54
N ALA A 399 0.38 -4.33 -3.10
CA ALA A 399 0.84 -5.70 -2.92
C ALA A 399 0.16 -6.42 -1.74
N ASN A 400 -0.22 -5.67 -0.71
CA ASN A 400 -0.94 -6.23 0.44
C ASN A 400 -2.44 -6.41 0.19
N LEU A 401 -2.95 -5.86 -0.91
CA LEU A 401 -4.31 -6.13 -1.34
C LEU A 401 -4.39 -7.56 -1.88
N GLY A 402 -5.24 -8.39 -1.32
CA GLY A 402 -5.48 -9.74 -1.83
C GLY A 402 -6.05 -9.74 -3.25
N THR A 403 -6.31 -10.93 -3.79
CA THR A 403 -6.96 -11.10 -5.11
C THR A 403 -8.48 -11.11 -5.07
N ASP A 404 -9.06 -11.20 -3.87
CA ASP A 404 -10.50 -11.08 -3.62
C ASP A 404 -10.77 -9.70 -2.99
N PHE A 405 -11.14 -8.74 -3.81
CA PHE A 405 -11.43 -7.37 -3.40
C PHE A 405 -12.65 -6.81 -4.14
N TYR A 406 -13.23 -5.77 -3.59
CA TYR A 406 -14.23 -4.96 -4.27
C TYR A 406 -13.84 -3.50 -4.21
N VAL A 407 -14.16 -2.80 -5.28
CA VAL A 407 -13.82 -1.39 -5.49
C VAL A 407 -15.04 -0.52 -5.22
N VAL A 408 -14.86 0.53 -4.44
CA VAL A 408 -15.85 1.59 -4.30
C VAL A 408 -15.41 2.76 -5.19
N ARG A 409 -16.26 3.15 -6.11
CA ARG A 409 -16.02 4.28 -7.00
C ARG A 409 -16.81 5.50 -6.57
N ASN A 410 -16.24 6.68 -6.79
CA ASN A 410 -16.96 7.92 -6.64
C ASN A 410 -18.13 7.95 -7.65
N PRO A 411 -19.39 8.08 -7.20
CA PRO A 411 -20.54 8.01 -8.11
C PRO A 411 -20.61 9.18 -9.10
N PHE A 412 -19.90 10.29 -8.85
CA PHE A 412 -19.92 11.46 -9.74
C PHE A 412 -18.76 11.46 -10.74
N THR A 413 -17.57 11.01 -10.33
CA THR A 413 -16.39 11.04 -11.19
C THR A 413 -16.01 9.66 -11.73
N GLY A 414 -16.53 8.58 -11.14
CA GLY A 414 -16.17 7.21 -11.47
C GLY A 414 -14.78 6.81 -11.08
N ASP A 415 -14.03 7.71 -10.43
CA ASP A 415 -12.68 7.41 -9.94
C ASP A 415 -12.70 6.38 -8.81
N LEU A 416 -11.58 5.73 -8.60
CA LEU A 416 -11.37 4.90 -7.43
C LEU A 416 -11.43 5.80 -6.19
N GLY A 417 -12.65 6.00 -5.68
CA GLY A 417 -12.91 6.95 -4.59
C GLY A 417 -12.49 6.38 -3.25
N GLY A 418 -11.27 6.60 -2.92
CA GLY A 418 -10.79 6.40 -1.57
C GLY A 418 -10.32 4.99 -1.25
N CYS A 419 -11.14 3.96 -1.25
CA CYS A 419 -10.71 2.68 -0.67
C CYS A 419 -11.13 1.47 -1.50
N VAL A 420 -10.25 0.48 -1.54
CA VAL A 420 -10.50 -0.87 -2.06
C VAL A 420 -10.49 -1.84 -0.88
N PHE A 421 -11.49 -2.67 -0.77
CA PHE A 421 -11.66 -3.57 0.36
C PHE A 421 -11.42 -5.02 -0.03
N GLY A 422 -10.66 -5.74 0.79
CA GLY A 422 -10.49 -7.18 0.62
C GLY A 422 -11.78 -7.95 0.93
N GLY A 423 -12.11 -8.93 0.09
CA GLY A 423 -13.27 -9.79 0.26
C GLY A 423 -13.09 -10.74 1.45
N GLY A 424 -13.83 -10.51 2.52
CA GLY A 424 -13.85 -11.42 3.67
C GLY A 424 -12.70 -11.30 4.67
N GLN A 425 -11.74 -10.42 4.44
CA GLN A 425 -10.68 -10.08 5.38
C GLN A 425 -10.81 -8.62 5.84
N ALA A 426 -10.46 -8.36 7.11
CA ALA A 426 -10.31 -7.00 7.59
C ALA A 426 -9.02 -6.41 6.98
N GLY A 427 -9.16 -5.78 5.83
CA GLY A 427 -8.05 -5.15 5.13
C GLY A 427 -8.54 -4.47 3.86
N GLY A 428 -7.88 -3.39 3.49
CA GLY A 428 -8.13 -2.61 2.29
C GLY A 428 -7.01 -1.61 2.09
N ALA A 429 -6.92 -1.06 0.90
CA ALA A 429 -6.02 0.03 0.57
C ALA A 429 -6.83 1.27 0.24
N CYS A 430 -6.48 2.40 0.82
CA CYS A 430 -7.06 3.70 0.50
C CYS A 430 -6.05 4.52 -0.29
N PHE A 431 -6.49 5.10 -1.39
CA PHE A 431 -5.68 5.86 -2.34
C PHE A 431 -6.24 7.30 -2.40
N ASN A 432 -6.12 8.04 -1.32
CA ASN A 432 -6.55 9.44 -1.24
C ASN A 432 -5.35 10.38 -1.26
#